data_a785046f1918bb6e842844d3b8e4b473
#
_entry.id   a785046f1918bb6e842844d3b8e4b473
#
_cell.length_a   1.000
_cell.length_b   1.000
_cell.length_c   1.000
_cell.angle_alpha   90.00
_cell.angle_beta   90.00
_cell.angle_gamma   90.00
#
_symmetry.space_group_name_H-M   'P 1'
#
loop_
_entity.id
_entity.type
_entity.pdbx_description
1 polymer ?
#
loop_
_entity_poly.entity_id
_entity_poly.type
_entity_poly.pdbx_seq_one_letter_code
_entity_poly.pdbx_strand_id
1 'polypeptide(L)'
;MPFERFNRNSAGIFLLLLIFLINSCKKDNPEPPSITTVTITDVSSTTASSGGIVTNDGGAPVVSKGVTWSINENPTVENYRTLEGSGSGSFISTITLLKTATLYFLRAYATNSAGLSYGNQTSFTTYLNDQTGSVFDGEGNCYTTQTIGTQTWMTENLKATKYRNGTDIPLVTSDWDWYNLVSPACCVYDNSQINKSDYGVLYNWYAIDIGQDGCKNICPTGWHVPTDAEWSILITYLGGDSAAVGKLKETGLTHWRSNNNDATNETGFTARPGGIRNFDGGFYDLGYYGAWWTSTEFVRGGAYCRYLGYDGSGGFSWRRFEQDGFSVRCIKNSTPVK
;
A
#
# COMPACT_ATOMS: atom_id res chain seq x y z
N MET A 1 -39.32 -98.02 -42.66
CA MET A 1 -38.36 -98.15 -43.79
C MET A 1 -37.67 -96.82 -43.92
N PRO A 2 -36.41 -96.79 -44.25
CA PRO A 2 -35.26 -97.11 -43.40
C PRO A 2 -34.19 -95.99 -43.42
N PHE A 3 -33.14 -96.18 -42.60
CA PHE A 3 -31.72 -95.93 -42.81
C PHE A 3 -31.29 -94.46 -43.02
N GLU A 4 -30.14 -93.97 -42.62
CA GLU A 4 -28.90 -94.43 -41.91
C GLU A 4 -28.13 -93.20 -41.45
N ARG A 5 -27.47 -93.34 -40.30
CA ARG A 5 -26.04 -93.17 -40.00
C ARG A 5 -25.27 -92.03 -40.59
N PHE A 6 -24.54 -91.23 -39.82
CA PHE A 6 -23.09 -91.30 -39.50
C PHE A 6 -22.65 -90.00 -38.81
N ASN A 7 -22.32 -90.14 -37.60
CA ASN A 7 -21.06 -89.88 -36.88
C ASN A 7 -20.07 -88.96 -37.58
N ARG A 8 -19.65 -87.85 -36.86
CA ARG A 8 -18.25 -87.59 -36.53
C ARG A 8 -18.05 -86.34 -35.65
N ASN A 9 -17.30 -86.61 -34.58
CA ASN A 9 -16.69 -85.66 -33.69
C ASN A 9 -15.92 -84.54 -34.40
N SER A 10 -16.10 -83.35 -33.92
CA SER A 10 -15.07 -82.29 -34.06
C SER A 10 -15.06 -81.52 -32.75
N ALA A 11 -14.04 -81.76 -31.95
CA ALA A 11 -13.69 -80.99 -30.82
C ALA A 11 -13.24 -79.57 -31.28
N GLY A 12 -14.14 -78.60 -31.15
CA GLY A 12 -13.75 -77.18 -31.31
C GLY A 12 -13.02 -76.69 -30.11
N ILE A 13 -11.70 -76.52 -30.23
CA ILE A 13 -10.87 -75.90 -29.24
C ILE A 13 -11.25 -74.38 -29.22
N PHE A 14 -11.99 -74.01 -28.16
CA PHE A 14 -12.18 -72.55 -27.86
C PHE A 14 -10.85 -72.00 -27.32
N LEU A 15 -10.08 -71.37 -28.22
CA LEU A 15 -8.91 -70.57 -27.85
C LEU A 15 -9.38 -69.26 -27.22
N LEU A 16 -9.45 -69.24 -25.89
CA LEU A 16 -9.68 -67.98 -25.14
C LEU A 16 -8.43 -67.09 -25.32
N LEU A 17 -8.53 -66.11 -26.24
CA LEU A 17 -7.56 -65.06 -26.33
C LEU A 17 -7.71 -64.12 -25.13
N LEU A 18 -6.92 -64.35 -24.08
CA LEU A 18 -6.77 -63.43 -22.95
C LEU A 18 -6.02 -62.19 -23.46
N ILE A 19 -6.74 -61.16 -23.88
CA ILE A 19 -6.17 -59.86 -24.19
C ILE A 19 -5.77 -59.23 -22.83
N PHE A 20 -4.51 -59.36 -22.47
CA PHE A 20 -3.89 -58.53 -21.44
C PHE A 20 -3.84 -57.08 -21.97
N LEU A 21 -4.83 -56.27 -21.56
CA LEU A 21 -4.70 -54.83 -21.64
C LEU A 21 -3.57 -54.43 -20.67
N ILE A 22 -2.36 -54.33 -21.22
CA ILE A 22 -1.26 -53.66 -20.55
C ILE A 22 -1.62 -52.19 -20.54
N ASN A 23 -2.31 -51.74 -19.47
CA ASN A 23 -2.34 -50.32 -19.15
C ASN A 23 -0.90 -49.94 -18.85
N SER A 24 -0.17 -49.50 -19.89
CA SER A 24 1.10 -48.83 -19.75
C SER A 24 0.78 -47.52 -19.01
N CYS A 25 0.91 -47.54 -17.70
CA CYS A 25 0.98 -46.33 -16.90
C CYS A 25 2.20 -45.58 -17.42
N LYS A 26 1.96 -44.64 -18.34
CA LYS A 26 2.99 -43.70 -18.78
C LYS A 26 3.44 -42.96 -17.51
N LYS A 27 4.56 -43.31 -16.97
CA LYS A 27 5.15 -42.58 -15.87
C LYS A 27 5.56 -41.24 -16.51
N ASP A 28 4.71 -40.25 -16.36
CA ASP A 28 5.04 -38.92 -16.81
C ASP A 28 6.34 -38.51 -16.08
N ASN A 29 7.36 -38.19 -16.85
CA ASN A 29 8.61 -37.72 -16.28
C ASN A 29 8.30 -36.41 -15.55
N PRO A 30 8.83 -36.23 -14.34
CA PRO A 30 8.64 -34.96 -13.64
C PRO A 30 9.15 -33.79 -14.48
N GLU A 31 8.45 -32.67 -14.39
CA GLU A 31 8.82 -31.38 -14.97
C GLU A 31 9.23 -30.41 -13.86
N PRO A 32 9.99 -29.35 -14.18
CA PRO A 32 10.28 -28.30 -13.21
C PRO A 32 8.97 -27.67 -12.68
N PRO A 33 8.95 -27.14 -11.43
CA PRO A 33 7.76 -26.56 -10.81
C PRO A 33 7.22 -25.36 -11.57
N SER A 34 5.91 -25.08 -11.49
CA SER A 34 5.34 -23.80 -11.93
C SER A 34 5.24 -22.85 -10.74
N ILE A 35 5.80 -21.65 -10.88
CA ILE A 35 5.85 -20.64 -9.81
C ILE A 35 5.57 -19.25 -10.36
N THR A 36 4.91 -18.41 -9.57
CA THR A 36 4.73 -16.97 -9.83
C THR A 36 5.36 -16.15 -8.70
N THR A 37 5.88 -14.97 -9.05
CA THR A 37 6.41 -14.00 -8.08
C THR A 37 5.27 -13.15 -7.55
N VAL A 38 5.20 -12.94 -6.24
CA VAL A 38 4.23 -12.07 -5.57
C VAL A 38 4.70 -10.62 -5.60
N THR A 39 3.76 -9.69 -5.56
CA THR A 39 4.01 -8.24 -5.50
C THR A 39 4.95 -7.90 -4.34
N ILE A 40 5.86 -6.95 -4.58
CA ILE A 40 6.81 -6.45 -3.59
C ILE A 40 6.08 -5.46 -2.67
N THR A 41 6.32 -5.59 -1.36
CA THR A 41 5.78 -4.73 -0.30
C THR A 41 6.87 -4.33 0.68
N ASP A 42 6.55 -3.45 1.62
CA ASP A 42 7.42 -3.07 2.76
C ASP A 42 8.84 -2.65 2.35
N VAL A 43 8.95 -1.94 1.22
CA VAL A 43 10.24 -1.44 0.76
C VAL A 43 10.75 -0.39 1.73
N SER A 44 12.00 -0.55 2.18
CA SER A 44 12.74 0.43 3.00
C SER A 44 14.03 0.85 2.28
N SER A 45 14.93 1.49 2.99
CA SER A 45 16.27 1.79 2.46
C SER A 45 17.16 0.55 2.32
N THR A 46 16.92 -0.51 3.12
CA THR A 46 17.79 -1.69 3.21
C THR A 46 17.05 -3.03 3.21
N THR A 47 15.71 -3.00 3.17
CA THR A 47 14.86 -4.20 3.18
C THR A 47 13.68 -4.09 2.21
N ALA A 48 13.07 -5.23 1.89
CA ALA A 48 11.78 -5.33 1.19
C ALA A 48 11.13 -6.67 1.54
N SER A 49 9.83 -6.81 1.27
CA SER A 49 9.10 -8.08 1.36
C SER A 49 8.59 -8.48 -0.01
N SER A 50 8.62 -9.77 -0.32
CA SER A 50 8.01 -10.37 -1.51
C SER A 50 7.78 -11.85 -1.23
N GLY A 51 7.61 -12.66 -2.27
CA GLY A 51 7.42 -14.10 -2.13
C GLY A 51 7.08 -14.76 -3.45
N GLY A 52 6.46 -15.92 -3.35
CA GLY A 52 6.01 -16.67 -4.52
C GLY A 52 4.85 -17.60 -4.21
N ILE A 53 4.21 -18.08 -5.29
CA ILE A 53 3.20 -19.11 -5.24
C ILE A 53 3.63 -20.24 -6.17
N VAL A 54 3.95 -21.41 -5.58
CA VAL A 54 4.16 -22.63 -6.35
C VAL A 54 2.79 -23.22 -6.65
N THR A 55 2.36 -23.10 -7.91
CA THR A 55 1.02 -23.54 -8.37
C THR A 55 0.99 -24.98 -8.82
N ASN A 56 2.15 -25.56 -9.22
CA ASN A 56 2.29 -26.96 -9.61
C ASN A 56 3.70 -27.43 -9.25
N ASP A 57 3.83 -28.60 -8.66
CA ASP A 57 5.10 -29.21 -8.31
C ASP A 57 5.79 -29.95 -9.46
N GLY A 58 5.12 -30.06 -10.61
CA GLY A 58 5.65 -30.73 -11.80
C GLY A 58 5.68 -32.26 -11.69
N GLY A 59 4.92 -32.87 -10.76
CA GLY A 59 4.88 -34.32 -10.52
C GLY A 59 6.05 -34.84 -9.68
N ALA A 60 6.82 -33.96 -9.04
CA ALA A 60 7.87 -34.29 -8.07
C ALA A 60 7.88 -33.25 -6.91
N PRO A 61 8.15 -33.68 -5.67
CA PRO A 61 8.16 -32.76 -4.53
C PRO A 61 9.12 -31.59 -4.72
N VAL A 62 8.64 -30.38 -4.43
CA VAL A 62 9.50 -29.19 -4.38
C VAL A 62 10.40 -29.27 -3.15
N VAL A 63 11.70 -29.26 -3.38
CA VAL A 63 12.74 -29.44 -2.35
C VAL A 63 13.30 -28.10 -1.85
N SER A 64 13.17 -27.02 -2.64
CA SER A 64 13.65 -25.69 -2.29
C SER A 64 12.82 -24.63 -2.98
N LYS A 65 12.49 -23.54 -2.26
CA LYS A 65 11.86 -22.35 -2.81
C LYS A 65 12.28 -21.10 -2.07
N GLY A 66 12.16 -19.95 -2.71
CA GLY A 66 12.51 -18.64 -2.17
C GLY A 66 12.40 -17.55 -3.21
N VAL A 67 13.00 -16.40 -2.95
CA VAL A 67 13.19 -15.32 -3.91
C VAL A 67 14.66 -15.09 -4.17
N THR A 68 15.01 -14.64 -5.38
CA THR A 68 16.34 -14.21 -5.76
C THR A 68 16.29 -12.78 -6.29
N TRP A 69 17.33 -11.98 -6.00
CA TRP A 69 17.40 -10.58 -6.43
C TRP A 69 18.80 -10.14 -6.82
N SER A 70 18.86 -9.13 -7.67
CA SER A 70 20.09 -8.53 -8.20
C SER A 70 19.81 -7.09 -8.66
N ILE A 71 20.87 -6.30 -8.83
CA ILE A 71 20.83 -5.01 -9.53
C ILE A 71 20.75 -5.18 -11.06
N ASN A 72 21.01 -6.38 -11.57
CA ASN A 72 20.87 -6.72 -12.98
C ASN A 72 19.56 -7.47 -13.20
N GLU A 73 19.00 -7.32 -14.40
CA GLU A 73 17.82 -8.07 -14.82
C GLU A 73 18.04 -9.58 -14.83
N ASN A 74 16.94 -10.32 -14.72
CA ASN A 74 16.88 -11.77 -14.73
C ASN A 74 17.74 -12.44 -13.64
N PRO A 75 17.58 -12.06 -12.35
CA PRO A 75 18.34 -12.67 -11.27
C PRO A 75 18.14 -14.18 -11.21
N THR A 76 19.22 -14.91 -10.88
CA THR A 76 19.23 -16.36 -10.74
C THR A 76 19.58 -16.77 -9.32
N VAL A 77 19.46 -18.05 -8.99
CA VAL A 77 19.82 -18.57 -7.67
C VAL A 77 21.33 -18.43 -7.35
N GLU A 78 22.15 -18.01 -8.30
CA GLU A 78 23.57 -17.65 -8.09
C GLU A 78 23.73 -16.24 -7.52
N ASN A 79 22.68 -15.40 -7.58
CA ASN A 79 22.64 -14.09 -6.97
C ASN A 79 22.21 -14.19 -5.48
N TYR A 80 21.92 -13.04 -4.84
CA TYR A 80 21.34 -13.06 -3.51
C TYR A 80 19.98 -13.78 -3.53
N ARG A 81 19.71 -14.58 -2.49
CA ARG A 81 18.46 -15.33 -2.40
C ARG A 81 18.05 -15.60 -0.96
N THR A 82 16.77 -15.84 -0.76
CA THR A 82 16.22 -16.44 0.46
C THR A 82 16.01 -17.95 0.27
N LEU A 83 15.78 -18.65 1.36
CA LEU A 83 15.44 -20.07 1.39
C LEU A 83 14.23 -20.25 2.32
N GLU A 84 13.05 -20.51 1.73
CA GLU A 84 11.76 -20.58 2.43
C GLU A 84 11.25 -22.03 2.56
N GLY A 85 12.18 -22.98 2.53
CA GLY A 85 11.88 -24.39 2.72
C GLY A 85 11.43 -25.11 1.45
N SER A 86 10.48 -26.04 1.60
CA SER A 86 10.05 -27.00 0.57
C SER A 86 8.51 -26.98 0.41
N GLY A 87 7.99 -27.79 -0.54
CA GLY A 87 6.56 -27.96 -0.78
C GLY A 87 5.92 -26.87 -1.64
N SER A 88 4.70 -27.16 -2.13
CA SER A 88 3.89 -26.25 -2.95
C SER A 88 3.23 -25.15 -2.12
N GLY A 89 2.49 -24.24 -2.77
CA GLY A 89 1.73 -23.16 -2.15
C GLY A 89 2.52 -21.84 -2.02
N SER A 90 1.90 -20.88 -1.33
CA SER A 90 2.45 -19.53 -1.15
C SER A 90 3.52 -19.48 -0.05
N PHE A 91 4.44 -18.53 -0.20
CA PHE A 91 5.43 -18.19 0.82
C PHE A 91 5.74 -16.70 0.75
N ILE A 92 6.23 -16.16 1.86
CA ILE A 92 6.70 -14.77 1.98
C ILE A 92 8.19 -14.81 2.35
N SER A 93 8.97 -13.91 1.78
CA SER A 93 10.39 -13.72 2.02
C SER A 93 10.66 -12.30 2.47
N THR A 94 11.47 -12.13 3.49
CA THR A 94 12.06 -10.84 3.86
C THR A 94 13.43 -10.70 3.21
N ILE A 95 13.57 -9.67 2.39
CA ILE A 95 14.81 -9.35 1.66
C ILE A 95 15.57 -8.33 2.49
N THR A 96 16.82 -8.58 2.77
CA THR A 96 17.66 -7.75 3.64
C THR A 96 19.00 -7.41 2.97
N LEU A 97 19.79 -6.54 3.62
CA LEU A 97 21.12 -6.14 3.16
C LEU A 97 21.12 -5.46 1.79
N LEU A 98 20.01 -4.80 1.45
CA LEU A 98 19.93 -3.99 0.25
C LEU A 98 20.75 -2.70 0.42
N LYS A 99 21.24 -2.15 -0.70
CA LYS A 99 21.83 -0.81 -0.75
C LYS A 99 20.72 0.23 -0.90
N THR A 100 20.91 1.39 -0.30
CA THR A 100 19.99 2.53 -0.41
C THR A 100 19.93 3.08 -1.84
N ALA A 101 18.81 3.71 -2.20
CA ALA A 101 18.57 4.35 -3.50
C ALA A 101 18.97 3.47 -4.71
N THR A 102 18.72 2.17 -4.64
CA THR A 102 19.18 1.19 -5.61
C THR A 102 18.02 0.45 -6.24
N LEU A 103 17.98 0.39 -7.57
CA LEU A 103 17.03 -0.43 -8.32
C LEU A 103 17.44 -1.90 -8.22
N TYR A 104 16.50 -2.76 -7.84
CA TYR A 104 16.64 -4.20 -7.80
C TYR A 104 15.60 -4.87 -8.67
N PHE A 105 16.00 -5.99 -9.27
CA PHE A 105 15.14 -6.95 -9.95
C PHE A 105 15.00 -8.18 -9.07
N LEU A 106 13.82 -8.80 -9.07
CA LEU A 106 13.48 -9.92 -8.19
C LEU A 106 12.65 -10.96 -8.93
N ARG A 107 12.88 -12.24 -8.63
CA ARG A 107 12.08 -13.37 -9.09
C ARG A 107 11.92 -14.40 -7.97
N ALA A 108 10.74 -15.00 -7.85
CA ALA A 108 10.58 -16.21 -7.07
C ALA A 108 11.26 -17.38 -7.78
N TYR A 109 11.70 -18.40 -7.04
CA TYR A 109 12.24 -19.63 -7.59
C TYR A 109 11.71 -20.86 -6.83
N ALA A 110 11.64 -22.00 -7.53
CA ALA A 110 11.37 -23.30 -6.93
C ALA A 110 12.12 -24.40 -7.68
N THR A 111 12.53 -25.44 -6.95
CA THR A 111 13.31 -26.56 -7.48
C THR A 111 12.69 -27.89 -7.07
N ASN A 112 12.61 -28.83 -7.99
CA ASN A 112 12.31 -30.24 -7.75
C ASN A 112 13.38 -31.13 -8.40
N SER A 113 13.17 -32.45 -8.45
CA SER A 113 14.13 -33.40 -9.07
C SER A 113 14.28 -33.24 -10.58
N ALA A 114 13.32 -32.59 -11.26
CA ALA A 114 13.39 -32.34 -12.71
C ALA A 114 14.10 -31.04 -13.05
N GLY A 115 14.19 -30.08 -12.12
CA GLY A 115 14.91 -28.84 -12.36
C GLY A 115 14.42 -27.64 -11.54
N LEU A 116 14.95 -26.48 -11.93
CA LEU A 116 14.71 -25.17 -11.35
C LEU A 116 13.80 -24.35 -12.25
N SER A 117 12.83 -23.68 -11.65
CA SER A 117 11.97 -22.70 -12.32
C SER A 117 12.00 -21.34 -11.62
N TYR A 118 11.72 -20.30 -12.40
CA TYR A 118 11.58 -18.93 -11.92
C TYR A 118 10.19 -18.38 -12.24
N GLY A 119 9.66 -17.58 -11.34
CA GLY A 119 8.48 -16.76 -11.57
C GLY A 119 8.77 -15.55 -12.47
N ASN A 120 7.74 -14.77 -12.76
CA ASN A 120 7.87 -13.51 -13.48
C ASN A 120 8.81 -12.56 -12.74
N GLN A 121 9.58 -11.75 -13.51
CA GLN A 121 10.44 -10.71 -12.94
C GLN A 121 9.58 -9.51 -12.51
N THR A 122 9.94 -8.94 -11.38
CA THR A 122 9.47 -7.65 -10.90
C THR A 122 10.66 -6.79 -10.47
N SER A 123 10.46 -5.50 -10.24
CA SER A 123 11.51 -4.58 -9.81
C SER A 123 11.02 -3.60 -8.76
N PHE A 124 11.93 -3.07 -7.96
CA PHE A 124 11.68 -2.03 -6.98
C PHE A 124 12.94 -1.21 -6.74
N THR A 125 12.78 0.01 -6.24
CA THR A 125 13.91 0.86 -5.83
C THR A 125 13.85 1.06 -4.31
N THR A 126 14.95 0.80 -3.63
CA THR A 126 15.10 1.08 -2.19
C THR A 126 15.17 2.59 -1.92
N TYR A 127 14.78 3.01 -0.73
CA TYR A 127 14.81 4.43 -0.36
C TYR A 127 16.24 4.94 -0.10
N LEU A 128 16.43 6.25 -0.15
CA LEU A 128 17.75 6.88 -0.04
C LEU A 128 18.36 6.76 1.37
N ASN A 129 17.53 6.79 2.41
CA ASN A 129 17.97 6.66 3.80
C ASN A 129 16.84 6.11 4.70
N ASP A 130 17.19 5.62 5.90
CA ASP A 130 16.25 5.04 6.87
C ASP A 130 15.34 6.08 7.55
N GLN A 131 15.52 7.37 7.26
CA GLN A 131 14.63 8.43 7.75
C GLN A 131 13.36 8.54 6.90
N THR A 132 13.39 8.02 5.68
CA THR A 132 12.21 7.83 4.83
C THR A 132 11.74 6.38 4.96
N GLY A 133 10.68 6.16 5.70
CA GLY A 133 9.96 4.90 5.76
C GLY A 133 8.73 4.90 4.89
N SER A 134 7.93 3.88 4.98
CA SER A 134 6.57 3.84 4.46
C SER A 134 5.61 3.27 5.50
N VAL A 135 4.34 3.63 5.38
CA VAL A 135 3.25 3.07 6.17
C VAL A 135 2.06 2.80 5.27
N PHE A 136 1.33 1.74 5.56
CA PHE A 136 0.13 1.35 4.84
C PHE A 136 -1.09 1.56 5.73
N ASP A 137 -2.18 2.08 5.14
CA ASP A 137 -3.47 2.07 5.80
C ASP A 137 -4.18 0.71 5.63
N GLY A 138 -5.36 0.58 6.23
CA GLY A 138 -6.15 -0.65 6.17
C GLY A 138 -6.73 -0.99 4.79
N GLU A 139 -6.64 -0.08 3.83
CA GLU A 139 -7.06 -0.26 2.43
C GLU A 139 -5.87 -0.55 1.50
N GLY A 140 -4.64 -0.59 2.04
CA GLY A 140 -3.42 -0.85 1.26
C GLY A 140 -2.84 0.37 0.56
N ASN A 141 -3.33 1.59 0.84
CA ASN A 141 -2.66 2.79 0.36
C ASN A 141 -1.32 2.94 1.06
N CYS A 142 -0.25 3.12 0.28
CA CYS A 142 1.10 3.35 0.77
C CYS A 142 1.37 4.85 0.91
N TYR A 143 1.99 5.24 2.01
CA TYR A 143 2.42 6.62 2.30
C TYR A 143 3.90 6.61 2.65
N THR A 144 4.69 7.43 1.97
CA THR A 144 6.07 7.71 2.35
C THR A 144 6.08 8.47 3.68
N THR A 145 7.10 8.25 4.50
CA THR A 145 7.22 8.92 5.80
C THR A 145 8.58 9.59 5.94
N GLN A 146 8.63 10.71 6.65
CA GLN A 146 9.83 11.50 6.88
C GLN A 146 9.95 11.90 8.34
N THR A 147 11.13 11.70 8.93
CA THR A 147 11.42 12.22 10.27
C THR A 147 11.91 13.66 10.17
N ILE A 148 11.20 14.56 10.84
CA ILE A 148 11.50 16.00 10.90
C ILE A 148 11.64 16.39 12.37
N GLY A 149 12.85 16.73 12.79
CA GLY A 149 13.15 16.92 14.21
C GLY A 149 12.95 15.62 14.99
N THR A 150 12.06 15.65 15.97
CA THR A 150 11.72 14.49 16.82
C THR A 150 10.46 13.75 16.37
N GLN A 151 9.84 14.17 15.26
CA GLN A 151 8.54 13.69 14.79
C GLN A 151 8.67 12.99 13.46
N THR A 152 7.93 11.89 13.25
CA THR A 152 7.84 11.20 11.95
C THR A 152 6.46 11.43 11.36
N TRP A 153 6.41 12.01 10.16
CA TRP A 153 5.22 12.44 9.45
C TRP A 153 5.03 11.66 8.15
N MET A 154 3.79 11.44 7.73
CA MET A 154 3.50 11.10 6.33
C MET A 154 3.89 12.28 5.42
N THR A 155 4.34 11.98 4.20
CA THR A 155 4.68 13.00 3.19
C THR A 155 3.56 13.22 2.17
N GLU A 156 2.53 12.39 2.19
CA GLU A 156 1.31 12.53 1.42
C GLU A 156 0.09 12.70 2.33
N ASN A 157 -0.96 13.32 1.77
CA ASN A 157 -2.25 13.40 2.44
C ASN A 157 -2.92 12.02 2.46
N LEU A 158 -3.66 11.74 3.53
CA LEU A 158 -4.38 10.50 3.73
C LEU A 158 -5.42 10.25 2.62
N LYS A 159 -5.50 9.00 2.13
CA LYS A 159 -6.38 8.56 1.03
C LYS A 159 -7.46 7.58 1.52
N ALA A 160 -7.44 7.24 2.81
CA ALA A 160 -8.33 6.26 3.40
C ALA A 160 -9.81 6.67 3.29
N THR A 161 -10.66 5.72 2.92
CA THR A 161 -12.12 5.85 2.94
C THR A 161 -12.75 4.98 4.02
N LYS A 162 -11.89 4.30 4.80
CA LYS A 162 -12.27 3.47 5.94
C LYS A 162 -11.47 3.85 7.17
N TYR A 163 -12.09 3.66 8.32
CA TYR A 163 -11.39 3.67 9.60
C TYR A 163 -10.46 2.46 9.73
N ARG A 164 -9.52 2.53 10.65
CA ARG A 164 -8.59 1.43 10.98
C ARG A 164 -9.29 0.10 11.27
N ASN A 165 -10.48 0.13 11.83
CA ASN A 165 -11.28 -1.06 12.14
C ASN A 165 -12.04 -1.64 10.93
N GLY A 166 -11.87 -1.06 9.73
CA GLY A 166 -12.51 -1.47 8.50
C GLY A 166 -13.90 -0.87 8.25
N THR A 167 -14.44 -0.07 9.18
CA THR A 167 -15.73 0.60 8.99
C THR A 167 -15.60 1.72 7.95
N ASP A 168 -16.55 1.82 7.04
CA ASP A 168 -16.56 2.86 6.01
C ASP A 168 -16.75 4.27 6.61
N ILE A 169 -16.03 5.25 6.07
CA ILE A 169 -16.30 6.67 6.28
C ILE A 169 -17.27 7.08 5.17
N PRO A 170 -18.48 7.59 5.50
CA PRO A 170 -19.45 7.95 4.49
C PRO A 170 -18.90 8.92 3.45
N LEU A 171 -18.98 8.54 2.17
CA LEU A 171 -18.63 9.40 1.03
C LEU A 171 -19.83 10.29 0.71
N VAL A 172 -19.71 11.62 0.90
CA VAL A 172 -20.77 12.59 0.65
C VAL A 172 -20.37 13.50 -0.49
N THR A 173 -21.09 13.43 -1.61
CA THR A 173 -20.80 14.20 -2.84
C THR A 173 -21.73 15.39 -3.05
N SER A 174 -22.95 15.35 -2.51
CA SER A 174 -23.94 16.42 -2.59
C SER A 174 -23.57 17.60 -1.69
N ASP A 175 -23.63 18.82 -2.21
CA ASP A 175 -23.35 20.04 -1.44
C ASP A 175 -24.41 20.26 -0.34
N TRP A 176 -25.68 19.98 -0.66
CA TRP A 176 -26.76 20.08 0.30
C TRP A 176 -26.62 19.08 1.45
N ASP A 177 -26.25 17.84 1.16
CA ASP A 177 -26.03 16.84 2.21
C ASP A 177 -24.81 17.21 3.05
N TRP A 178 -23.74 17.73 2.44
CA TRP A 178 -22.53 18.20 3.16
C TRP A 178 -22.87 19.35 4.12
N TYR A 179 -23.64 20.34 3.66
CA TYR A 179 -24.08 21.48 4.48
C TYR A 179 -24.82 21.04 5.75
N ASN A 180 -25.59 19.97 5.69
CA ASN A 180 -26.40 19.47 6.80
C ASN A 180 -25.68 18.42 7.67
N LEU A 181 -24.36 18.17 7.45
CA LEU A 181 -23.63 17.16 8.20
C LEU A 181 -23.46 17.53 9.67
N VAL A 182 -23.78 16.56 10.53
CA VAL A 182 -23.46 16.53 11.96
C VAL A 182 -22.83 15.20 12.36
N SER A 183 -22.25 14.50 11.39
CA SER A 183 -21.69 13.15 11.52
C SER A 183 -20.48 12.98 10.61
N PRO A 184 -19.64 11.92 10.82
CA PRO A 184 -18.49 11.64 9.99
C PRO A 184 -18.78 11.58 8.52
N ALA A 185 -17.94 12.23 7.70
CA ALA A 185 -18.00 12.18 6.24
C ALA A 185 -16.63 12.45 5.61
N CYS A 186 -16.48 11.99 4.38
CA CYS A 186 -15.35 12.32 3.53
C CYS A 186 -15.80 12.62 2.10
N CYS A 187 -14.91 13.25 1.32
CA CYS A 187 -15.08 13.44 -0.12
C CYS A 187 -13.72 13.58 -0.80
N VAL A 188 -13.71 13.56 -2.12
CA VAL A 188 -12.54 13.94 -2.93
C VAL A 188 -12.79 15.32 -3.49
N TYR A 189 -11.77 16.15 -3.67
CA TYR A 189 -11.93 17.51 -4.22
C TYR A 189 -12.65 17.45 -5.59
N ASP A 190 -13.67 18.30 -5.76
CA ASP A 190 -14.58 18.31 -6.92
C ASP A 190 -15.27 16.95 -7.20
N ASN A 191 -15.32 16.06 -6.22
CA ASN A 191 -15.82 14.69 -6.37
C ASN A 191 -15.11 13.90 -7.49
N SER A 192 -13.90 14.33 -7.89
CA SER A 192 -13.10 13.76 -8.98
C SER A 192 -12.03 12.80 -8.47
N GLN A 193 -12.10 11.53 -8.85
CA GLN A 193 -11.14 10.51 -8.43
C GLN A 193 -9.69 10.80 -8.87
N ILE A 194 -9.49 11.63 -9.90
CA ILE A 194 -8.14 12.07 -10.32
C ILE A 194 -7.49 12.87 -9.19
N ASN A 195 -8.24 13.70 -8.48
CA ASN A 195 -7.72 14.51 -7.37
C ASN A 195 -7.34 13.66 -6.14
N LYS A 196 -7.87 12.44 -6.00
CA LYS A 196 -7.52 11.54 -4.89
C LYS A 196 -6.05 11.12 -4.93
N SER A 197 -5.49 10.86 -6.10
CA SER A 197 -4.09 10.44 -6.25
C SER A 197 -3.12 11.54 -5.79
N ASP A 198 -3.41 12.78 -6.15
CA ASP A 198 -2.50 13.91 -5.98
C ASP A 198 -2.69 14.63 -4.64
N TYR A 199 -3.93 14.76 -4.18
CA TYR A 199 -4.28 15.58 -3.03
C TYR A 199 -4.87 14.79 -1.86
N GLY A 200 -5.18 13.50 -2.03
CA GLY A 200 -5.82 12.68 -1.00
C GLY A 200 -7.32 12.90 -0.89
N VAL A 201 -7.85 12.63 0.30
CA VAL A 201 -9.26 12.74 0.66
C VAL A 201 -9.44 13.92 1.63
N LEU A 202 -10.56 14.63 1.49
CA LEU A 202 -11.01 15.67 2.42
C LEU A 202 -11.97 15.04 3.42
N TYR A 203 -11.77 15.31 4.70
CA TYR A 203 -12.58 14.79 5.81
C TYR A 203 -13.20 15.95 6.58
N ASN A 204 -14.44 15.80 7.03
CA ASN A 204 -14.93 16.70 8.06
C ASN A 204 -14.33 16.32 9.42
N TRP A 205 -14.40 17.23 10.41
CA TRP A 205 -13.75 16.99 11.70
C TRP A 205 -14.39 15.83 12.46
N TYR A 206 -15.70 15.60 12.29
CA TYR A 206 -16.37 14.44 12.89
C TYR A 206 -15.78 13.09 12.46
N ALA A 207 -15.15 13.02 11.28
CA ALA A 207 -14.48 11.79 10.81
C ALA A 207 -13.14 11.55 11.51
N ILE A 208 -12.52 12.60 12.07
CA ILE A 208 -11.20 12.49 12.73
C ILE A 208 -11.30 12.52 14.26
N ASP A 209 -12.43 12.94 14.80
CA ASP A 209 -12.71 12.83 16.23
C ASP A 209 -12.80 11.35 16.62
N ILE A 210 -11.80 10.89 17.35
CA ILE A 210 -11.67 9.49 17.77
C ILE A 210 -12.73 9.06 18.79
N GLY A 211 -13.52 10.00 19.32
CA GLY A 211 -14.48 9.71 20.38
C GLY A 211 -13.85 9.06 21.62
N GLN A 212 -14.66 8.70 22.59
CA GLN A 212 -14.18 8.09 23.85
C GLN A 212 -13.79 6.61 23.68
N ASP A 213 -14.20 5.95 22.61
CA ASP A 213 -13.96 4.52 22.37
C ASP A 213 -12.64 4.22 21.61
N GLY A 214 -11.98 5.27 21.06
CA GLY A 214 -10.69 5.16 20.35
C GLY A 214 -10.67 4.24 19.11
N CYS A 215 -11.84 3.64 18.75
CA CYS A 215 -11.94 2.63 17.70
C CYS A 215 -11.99 3.22 16.29
N LYS A 216 -12.40 4.48 16.17
CA LYS A 216 -12.59 5.19 14.89
C LYS A 216 -11.40 6.07 14.54
N ASN A 217 -10.21 5.51 14.45
CA ASN A 217 -9.05 6.25 13.99
C ASN A 217 -8.86 6.04 12.49
N ILE A 218 -8.71 7.13 11.73
CA ILE A 218 -8.49 7.08 10.27
C ILE A 218 -7.03 6.84 9.91
N CYS A 219 -6.10 7.10 10.83
CA CYS A 219 -4.67 6.85 10.61
C CYS A 219 -4.31 5.38 10.80
N PRO A 220 -3.25 4.88 10.15
CA PRO A 220 -2.76 3.52 10.32
C PRO A 220 -2.42 3.17 11.78
N THR A 221 -2.26 1.88 12.06
CA THR A 221 -1.82 1.41 13.39
C THR A 221 -0.46 1.99 13.75
N GLY A 222 -0.33 2.55 14.96
CA GLY A 222 0.87 3.26 15.41
C GLY A 222 0.96 4.72 14.94
N TRP A 223 -0.10 5.24 14.32
CA TRP A 223 -0.20 6.61 13.83
C TRP A 223 -1.51 7.27 14.31
N HIS A 224 -1.52 8.60 14.35
CA HIS A 224 -2.72 9.37 14.72
C HIS A 224 -2.78 10.70 13.94
N VAL A 225 -3.95 11.32 13.95
CA VAL A 225 -4.13 12.69 13.44
C VAL A 225 -3.45 13.64 14.42
N PRO A 226 -2.48 14.47 13.95
CA PRO A 226 -1.70 15.30 14.86
C PRO A 226 -2.56 16.30 15.62
N THR A 227 -2.20 16.53 16.86
CA THR A 227 -2.74 17.64 17.66
C THR A 227 -2.19 18.99 17.19
N ASP A 228 -2.83 20.08 17.59
CA ASP A 228 -2.30 21.44 17.33
C ASP A 228 -0.93 21.67 18.00
N ALA A 229 -0.71 21.05 19.16
CA ALA A 229 0.57 21.09 19.86
C ALA A 229 1.69 20.39 19.07
N GLU A 230 1.42 19.24 18.45
CA GLU A 230 2.40 18.52 17.62
C GLU A 230 2.77 19.29 16.36
N TRP A 231 1.81 19.93 15.71
CA TRP A 231 2.08 20.88 14.64
C TRP A 231 2.94 22.05 15.12
N SER A 232 2.67 22.59 16.32
CA SER A 232 3.47 23.69 16.91
C SER A 232 4.91 23.26 17.17
N ILE A 233 5.16 22.01 17.57
CA ILE A 233 6.52 21.46 17.71
C ILE A 233 7.22 21.45 16.36
N LEU A 234 6.58 20.97 15.29
CA LEU A 234 7.12 20.96 13.93
C LEU A 234 7.47 22.39 13.47
N ILE A 235 6.52 23.31 13.57
CA ILE A 235 6.69 24.70 13.13
C ILE A 235 7.82 25.39 13.93
N THR A 236 7.88 25.20 15.23
CA THR A 236 8.96 25.74 16.09
C THR A 236 10.33 25.18 15.68
N TYR A 237 10.42 23.87 15.44
CA TYR A 237 11.66 23.24 14.98
C TYR A 237 12.16 23.83 13.64
N LEU A 238 11.24 24.22 12.77
CA LEU A 238 11.56 24.81 11.46
C LEU A 238 11.87 26.31 11.50
N GLY A 239 11.78 26.94 12.67
CA GLY A 239 12.14 28.37 12.87
C GLY A 239 10.94 29.32 12.91
N GLY A 240 9.75 28.81 13.19
CA GLY A 240 8.49 29.56 13.31
C GLY A 240 7.69 29.63 12.02
N ASP A 241 6.50 30.23 12.09
CA ASP A 241 5.48 30.21 11.05
C ASP A 241 6.01 30.60 9.66
N SER A 242 6.64 31.77 9.53
CA SER A 242 7.13 32.26 8.23
C SER A 242 8.25 31.39 7.64
N ALA A 243 9.15 30.85 8.47
CA ALA A 243 10.26 30.02 8.00
C ALA A 243 9.81 28.60 7.63
N ALA A 244 8.79 28.08 8.30
CA ALA A 244 8.30 26.72 8.09
C ALA A 244 7.57 26.55 6.75
N VAL A 245 6.86 27.59 6.28
CA VAL A 245 6.00 27.49 5.08
C VAL A 245 6.79 27.00 3.88
N GLY A 246 7.88 27.66 3.51
CA GLY A 246 8.70 27.27 2.37
C GLY A 246 9.38 25.91 2.53
N LYS A 247 9.78 25.57 3.76
CA LYS A 247 10.44 24.30 4.07
C LYS A 247 9.52 23.08 3.97
N LEU A 248 8.21 23.27 4.13
CA LEU A 248 7.19 22.24 4.10
C LEU A 248 6.56 22.04 2.72
N LYS A 249 6.47 23.10 1.90
CA LYS A 249 5.80 23.08 0.59
C LYS A 249 6.56 22.26 -0.46
N GLU A 250 5.81 21.51 -1.29
CA GLU A 250 6.33 20.94 -2.54
C GLU A 250 6.90 22.04 -3.44
N THR A 251 8.05 21.79 -4.05
CA THR A 251 8.71 22.75 -4.96
C THR A 251 8.06 22.75 -6.35
N GLY A 252 8.20 23.88 -7.07
CA GLY A 252 7.70 24.03 -8.43
C GLY A 252 6.21 24.39 -8.51
N LEU A 253 5.68 24.34 -9.73
CA LEU A 253 4.33 24.81 -10.07
C LEU A 253 3.41 23.69 -10.60
N THR A 254 3.76 22.44 -10.38
CA THR A 254 2.93 21.30 -10.82
C THR A 254 1.57 21.29 -10.11
N HIS A 255 1.58 21.51 -8.81
CA HIS A 255 0.36 21.54 -7.99
C HIS A 255 0.07 22.95 -7.44
N TRP A 256 1.11 23.69 -7.04
CA TRP A 256 0.98 25.06 -6.54
C TRP A 256 0.80 26.07 -7.67
N ARG A 257 -0.02 27.07 -7.43
CA ARG A 257 -0.12 28.27 -8.30
C ARG A 257 1.16 29.10 -8.25
N SER A 258 1.26 30.11 -9.15
CA SER A 258 2.40 31.03 -9.22
C SER A 258 2.68 31.68 -7.86
N ASN A 259 3.94 32.12 -7.67
CA ASN A 259 4.56 32.63 -6.43
C ASN A 259 4.98 31.56 -5.41
N ASN A 260 5.08 30.28 -5.81
CA ASN A 260 5.65 29.22 -4.94
C ASN A 260 7.22 29.29 -4.88
N ASN A 261 7.81 30.46 -5.08
CA ASN A 261 9.27 30.63 -5.19
C ASN A 261 10.01 30.43 -3.87
N ASP A 262 9.33 30.55 -2.75
CA ASP A 262 9.86 30.33 -1.40
C ASP A 262 9.90 28.83 -1.01
N ALA A 263 9.29 27.96 -1.81
CA ALA A 263 9.23 26.53 -1.51
C ALA A 263 10.57 25.84 -1.75
N THR A 264 11.14 25.26 -0.70
CA THR A 264 12.40 24.49 -0.74
C THR A 264 12.16 23.00 -0.54
N ASN A 265 11.07 22.61 0.12
CA ASN A 265 10.78 21.23 0.53
C ASN A 265 11.96 20.55 1.25
N GLU A 266 12.83 21.32 1.90
CA GLU A 266 14.04 20.79 2.54
C GLU A 266 13.76 19.73 3.62
N THR A 267 12.52 19.71 4.13
CA THR A 267 12.07 18.75 5.12
C THR A 267 11.62 17.43 4.49
N GLY A 268 11.35 17.38 3.18
CA GLY A 268 10.68 16.26 2.52
C GLY A 268 9.21 16.09 2.91
N PHE A 269 8.60 17.07 3.60
CA PHE A 269 7.18 17.02 3.98
C PHE A 269 6.25 17.04 2.76
N THR A 270 6.62 17.74 1.69
CA THR A 270 5.93 17.75 0.39
C THR A 270 4.45 18.14 0.50
N ALA A 271 4.20 19.28 1.18
CA ALA A 271 2.84 19.81 1.30
C ALA A 271 2.29 20.19 -0.08
N ARG A 272 1.10 19.68 -0.43
CA ARG A 272 0.38 19.99 -1.66
C ARG A 272 -0.88 20.80 -1.38
N PRO A 273 -1.27 21.71 -2.30
CA PRO A 273 -2.41 22.61 -2.15
C PRO A 273 -3.72 21.91 -2.52
N GLY A 274 -4.16 20.97 -1.70
CA GLY A 274 -5.36 20.14 -1.94
C GLY A 274 -6.69 20.89 -1.86
N GLY A 275 -6.67 22.19 -1.59
CA GLY A 275 -7.89 22.99 -1.41
C GLY A 275 -8.69 22.56 -0.18
N ILE A 276 -9.93 22.98 -0.16
CA ILE A 276 -10.88 22.73 0.93
C ILE A 276 -12.26 22.41 0.38
N ARG A 277 -13.10 21.75 1.16
CA ARG A 277 -14.55 21.76 1.03
C ARG A 277 -15.11 22.58 2.18
N ASN A 278 -15.77 23.68 1.88
CA ASN A 278 -16.31 24.55 2.91
C ASN A 278 -17.60 23.98 3.53
N PHE A 279 -18.03 24.47 4.69
CA PHE A 279 -19.25 24.02 5.36
C PHE A 279 -20.52 24.17 4.49
N ASP A 280 -20.52 25.10 3.51
CA ASP A 280 -21.62 25.28 2.55
C ASP A 280 -21.67 24.21 1.44
N GLY A 281 -20.76 23.27 1.43
CA GLY A 281 -20.63 22.18 0.47
C GLY A 281 -19.75 22.50 -0.74
N GLY A 282 -19.42 23.77 -0.98
CA GLY A 282 -18.59 24.19 -2.10
C GLY A 282 -17.10 23.83 -1.94
N PHE A 283 -16.42 23.63 -3.08
CA PHE A 283 -14.97 23.38 -3.14
C PHE A 283 -14.21 24.67 -3.49
N TYR A 284 -13.12 24.94 -2.77
CA TYR A 284 -12.36 26.18 -2.91
C TYR A 284 -10.85 25.89 -2.82
N ASP A 285 -10.06 26.83 -3.37
CA ASP A 285 -8.63 26.99 -3.10
C ASP A 285 -7.70 25.87 -3.58
N LEU A 286 -8.12 25.00 -4.50
CA LEU A 286 -7.23 24.04 -5.14
C LEU A 286 -6.08 24.77 -5.86
N GLY A 287 -4.86 24.39 -5.54
CA GLY A 287 -3.67 25.03 -6.08
C GLY A 287 -3.22 26.28 -5.31
N TYR A 288 -4.06 26.85 -4.44
CA TYR A 288 -3.77 28.04 -3.66
C TYR A 288 -3.42 27.74 -2.21
N TYR A 289 -4.19 26.84 -1.57
CA TYR A 289 -4.00 26.49 -0.18
C TYR A 289 -4.02 24.97 0.04
N GLY A 290 -3.10 24.52 0.89
CA GLY A 290 -3.20 23.22 1.55
C GLY A 290 -3.67 23.43 3.00
N ALA A 291 -4.71 22.72 3.42
CA ALA A 291 -5.26 22.79 4.77
C ALA A 291 -5.33 21.39 5.38
N TRP A 292 -4.92 21.29 6.65
CA TRP A 292 -4.88 20.00 7.37
C TRP A 292 -5.56 20.14 8.71
N TRP A 293 -6.44 19.22 9.01
CA TRP A 293 -7.03 19.11 10.35
C TRP A 293 -5.99 18.79 11.41
N THR A 294 -6.23 19.32 12.59
CA THR A 294 -5.67 18.79 13.84
C THR A 294 -6.76 18.03 14.60
N SER A 295 -6.36 17.11 15.50
CA SER A 295 -7.29 16.42 16.38
C SER A 295 -7.70 17.26 17.61
N THR A 296 -7.33 18.55 17.65
CA THR A 296 -7.63 19.44 18.77
C THR A 296 -8.91 20.21 18.51
N GLU A 297 -9.93 19.94 19.30
CA GLU A 297 -11.16 20.74 19.37
C GLU A 297 -10.87 22.12 19.98
N PHE A 298 -11.49 23.15 19.45
CA PHE A 298 -11.38 24.51 19.99
C PHE A 298 -12.53 24.81 20.97
N VAL A 299 -13.75 24.72 20.48
CA VAL A 299 -15.01 24.82 21.21
C VAL A 299 -16.02 23.93 20.50
N ARG A 300 -17.10 23.58 21.15
CA ARG A 300 -18.15 22.77 20.52
C ARG A 300 -18.59 23.37 19.17
N GLY A 301 -18.44 22.61 18.11
CA GLY A 301 -18.74 22.99 16.73
C GLY A 301 -17.57 23.63 15.97
N GLY A 302 -16.34 23.65 16.55
CA GLY A 302 -15.15 24.15 15.88
C GLY A 302 -13.87 23.47 16.33
N ALA A 303 -12.92 23.32 15.39
CA ALA A 303 -11.64 22.68 15.61
C ALA A 303 -10.48 23.48 14.99
N TYR A 304 -9.26 23.14 15.41
CA TYR A 304 -8.06 23.74 14.84
C TYR A 304 -7.64 23.02 13.56
N CYS A 305 -7.19 23.82 12.58
CA CYS A 305 -6.52 23.36 11.39
C CYS A 305 -5.22 24.15 11.16
N ARG A 306 -4.34 23.62 10.34
CA ARG A 306 -3.13 24.28 9.83
C ARG A 306 -3.26 24.47 8.34
N TYR A 307 -2.74 25.61 7.81
CA TYR A 307 -2.77 25.86 6.39
C TYR A 307 -1.44 26.44 5.89
N LEU A 308 -1.16 26.22 4.62
CA LEU A 308 -0.03 26.77 3.89
C LEU A 308 -0.56 27.39 2.61
N GLY A 309 -0.15 28.61 2.32
CA GLY A 309 -0.55 29.37 1.14
C GLY A 309 0.51 29.40 0.03
N TYR A 310 0.04 29.55 -1.20
CA TYR A 310 0.89 29.72 -2.39
C TYR A 310 1.79 30.96 -2.28
N ASP A 311 1.35 32.00 -1.59
CA ASP A 311 1.99 33.29 -1.40
C ASP A 311 2.94 33.36 -0.19
N GLY A 312 3.28 32.21 0.40
CA GLY A 312 4.11 32.13 1.60
C GLY A 312 3.35 32.39 2.89
N SER A 313 2.02 32.59 2.83
CA SER A 313 1.18 32.68 4.03
C SER A 313 0.94 31.33 4.68
N GLY A 314 0.74 31.29 5.99
CA GLY A 314 0.37 30.09 6.71
C GLY A 314 1.31 29.70 7.85
N GLY A 315 1.29 28.43 8.22
CA GLY A 315 2.03 27.86 9.35
C GLY A 315 1.29 27.96 10.68
N PHE A 316 0.49 28.97 10.87
CA PHE A 316 -0.23 29.19 12.11
C PHE A 316 -1.55 28.40 12.19
N SER A 317 -2.06 28.26 13.43
CA SER A 317 -3.30 27.60 13.74
C SER A 317 -4.51 28.47 13.35
N TRP A 318 -5.49 27.84 12.71
CA TRP A 318 -6.74 28.50 12.33
C TRP A 318 -7.93 27.73 12.89
N ARG A 319 -9.04 28.44 13.13
CA ARG A 319 -10.27 27.88 13.69
C ARG A 319 -11.32 27.74 12.61
N ARG A 320 -11.88 26.55 12.47
CA ARG A 320 -12.83 26.23 11.41
C ARG A 320 -14.01 25.44 11.96
N PHE A 321 -15.12 25.42 11.20
CA PHE A 321 -16.27 24.61 11.54
C PHE A 321 -15.97 23.12 11.36
N GLU A 322 -16.56 22.29 12.22
CA GLU A 322 -16.38 20.83 12.15
C GLU A 322 -16.89 20.21 10.84
N GLN A 323 -17.83 20.91 10.16
CA GLN A 323 -18.36 20.53 8.84
C GLN A 323 -17.36 20.79 7.70
N ASP A 324 -16.38 21.68 7.86
CA ASP A 324 -15.40 21.92 6.79
C ASP A 324 -14.65 20.63 6.44
N GLY A 325 -14.31 20.46 5.17
CA GLY A 325 -13.56 19.31 4.65
C GLY A 325 -12.11 19.68 4.39
N PHE A 326 -11.18 19.10 5.14
CA PHE A 326 -9.73 19.30 4.97
C PHE A 326 -8.99 18.00 4.83
N SER A 327 -7.77 18.09 4.30
CA SER A 327 -6.84 16.99 4.26
C SER A 327 -6.44 16.54 5.67
N VAL A 328 -5.95 15.32 5.76
CA VAL A 328 -5.31 14.78 6.96
C VAL A 328 -3.92 14.27 6.60
N ARG A 329 -2.98 14.49 7.50
CA ARG A 329 -1.64 13.95 7.39
C ARG A 329 -1.25 13.38 8.76
N CYS A 330 -1.08 12.06 8.83
CA CYS A 330 -0.86 11.39 10.08
C CYS A 330 0.59 11.55 10.58
N ILE A 331 0.73 11.54 11.90
CA ILE A 331 2.01 11.53 12.61
C ILE A 331 2.16 10.20 13.36
N LYS A 332 3.39 9.68 13.44
CA LYS A 332 3.71 8.44 14.15
C LYS A 332 3.61 8.67 15.66
N ASN A 333 3.01 7.71 16.36
CA ASN A 333 2.95 7.75 17.83
C ASN A 333 4.37 7.82 18.40
N SER A 334 4.61 8.72 19.35
CA SER A 334 5.86 8.69 20.12
C SER A 334 5.91 7.38 20.91
N THR A 335 7.04 6.66 20.81
CA THR A 335 7.27 5.52 21.71
C THR A 335 7.36 6.08 23.13
N PRO A 336 6.62 5.54 24.11
CA PRO A 336 6.82 5.96 25.48
C PRO A 336 8.29 5.77 25.85
N VAL A 337 8.96 6.84 26.26
CA VAL A 337 10.30 6.74 26.86
C VAL A 337 10.12 5.89 28.12
N LYS A 338 10.70 4.67 28.12
CA LYS A 338 10.70 3.77 29.27
C LYS A 338 11.59 4.31 30.39
#